data_6b810ca22309f048c6c09a1807de1815
#
_entry.id   6b810ca22309f048c6c09a1807de1815
#
_cell.length_a   1.000
_cell.length_b   1.000
_cell.length_c   1.000
_cell.angle_alpha   90.00
_cell.angle_beta   90.00
_cell.angle_gamma   90.00
#
_symmetry.space_group_name_H-M   'P 1'
#
loop_
_entity.id
_entity.type
_entity.pdbx_description
1 polymer ?
#
loop_
_entity_poly.entity_id
_entity_poly.type
_entity_poly.pdbx_seq_one_letter_code
_entity_poly.pdbx_strand_id
1 'polypeptide(L)'
;MKYKHIVFDIDGTLLNTEYCIIRALQDTLVEWTGREVPAQELTFVLGIPGLASARQMGIENEEAFLARWEENLLKYAHTIHAYEGVGELIGKLLEMGYQLGMVTSKNRSEFLEDAHRIPNVEHFSTVICADDTVKHKPDAEPLLKYMERTGTVAAELLYIGDSKYDGQCAAGAGVDFALAMWGTHDETIPAKFRPIQPMELLEYL
;
A
#
# COMPACT_ATOMS: atom_id res chain seq x y z
N MET A 1 18.58 13.96 12.70
CA MET A 1 17.35 13.50 12.00
C MET A 1 16.41 12.93 13.04
N LYS A 2 15.12 13.27 12.98
CA LYS A 2 14.10 12.72 13.89
C LYS A 2 13.80 11.26 13.53
N TYR A 3 13.57 10.99 12.26
CA TYR A 3 13.31 9.65 11.76
C TYR A 3 14.61 8.98 11.33
N LYS A 4 14.67 7.66 11.47
CA LYS A 4 15.74 6.80 10.95
C LYS A 4 15.21 5.86 9.87
N HIS A 5 13.93 5.48 10.00
CA HIS A 5 13.23 4.59 9.08
C HIS A 5 12.12 5.36 8.34
N ILE A 6 12.13 5.27 7.02
CA ILE A 6 11.06 5.74 6.14
C ILE A 6 10.40 4.49 5.54
N VAL A 7 9.14 4.28 5.89
CA VAL A 7 8.41 3.07 5.53
C VAL A 7 7.22 3.42 4.66
N PHE A 8 7.06 2.73 3.55
CA PHE A 8 6.04 3.02 2.54
C PHE A 8 5.02 1.89 2.45
N ASP A 9 3.77 2.24 2.19
CA ASP A 9 2.86 1.34 1.49
C ASP A 9 3.26 1.23 0.01
N ILE A 10 2.67 0.28 -0.70
CA ILE A 10 2.98 0.02 -2.12
C ILE A 10 1.86 0.58 -3.02
N ASP A 11 0.65 0.03 -2.91
CA ASP A 11 -0.46 0.37 -3.79
C ASP A 11 -1.00 1.77 -3.45
N GLY A 12 -1.09 2.66 -4.45
CA GLY A 12 -1.49 4.05 -4.21
C GLY A 12 -0.39 4.94 -3.63
N THR A 13 0.76 4.38 -3.24
CA THR A 13 1.88 5.11 -2.62
C THR A 13 3.15 5.06 -3.45
N LEU A 14 3.75 3.89 -3.64
CA LEU A 14 4.91 3.70 -4.52
C LEU A 14 4.47 3.42 -5.96
N LEU A 15 3.42 2.61 -6.13
CA LEU A 15 2.88 2.18 -7.41
C LEU A 15 1.44 2.69 -7.62
N ASN A 16 1.17 3.21 -8.80
CA ASN A 16 -0.18 3.45 -9.27
C ASN A 16 -0.77 2.13 -9.78
N THR A 17 -1.55 1.47 -8.94
CA THR A 17 -2.18 0.17 -9.20
C THR A 17 -3.70 0.27 -9.34
N GLU A 18 -4.29 1.43 -9.06
CA GLU A 18 -5.74 1.61 -8.97
C GLU A 18 -6.47 1.13 -10.21
N TYR A 19 -6.07 1.61 -11.39
CA TYR A 19 -6.74 1.21 -12.63
C TYR A 19 -6.73 -0.30 -12.83
N CYS A 20 -5.58 -0.95 -12.58
CA CYS A 20 -5.44 -2.40 -12.69
C CYS A 20 -6.40 -3.12 -11.72
N ILE A 21 -6.37 -2.75 -10.44
CA ILE A 21 -7.18 -3.37 -9.39
C ILE A 21 -8.67 -3.21 -9.67
N ILE A 22 -9.12 -1.99 -9.95
CA ILE A 22 -10.55 -1.68 -10.16
C ILE A 22 -11.08 -2.33 -11.43
N ARG A 23 -10.35 -2.26 -12.56
CA ARG A 23 -10.79 -2.88 -13.82
C ARG A 23 -10.86 -4.38 -13.74
N ALA A 24 -9.85 -5.02 -13.13
CA ALA A 24 -9.88 -6.46 -12.90
C ALA A 24 -11.05 -6.88 -12.01
N LEU A 25 -11.35 -6.10 -10.96
CA LEU A 25 -12.48 -6.35 -10.09
C LEU A 25 -13.82 -6.18 -10.83
N GLN A 26 -13.96 -5.15 -11.66
CA GLN A 26 -15.17 -4.96 -12.48
C GLN A 26 -15.41 -6.15 -13.40
N ASP A 27 -14.39 -6.61 -14.12
CA ASP A 27 -14.49 -7.79 -14.97
C ASP A 27 -14.90 -9.03 -14.17
N THR A 28 -14.28 -9.22 -12.99
CA THR A 28 -14.59 -10.35 -12.10
C THR A 28 -16.03 -10.30 -11.60
N LEU A 29 -16.53 -9.13 -11.22
CA LEU A 29 -17.92 -8.94 -10.77
C LEU A 29 -18.93 -9.22 -11.88
N VAL A 30 -18.64 -8.78 -13.11
CA VAL A 30 -19.48 -9.09 -14.28
C VAL A 30 -19.54 -10.61 -14.52
N GLU A 31 -18.39 -11.29 -14.49
CA GLU A 31 -18.31 -12.74 -14.67
C GLU A 31 -19.00 -13.51 -13.55
N TRP A 32 -18.92 -13.02 -12.29
CA TRP A 32 -19.44 -13.72 -11.12
C TRP A 32 -20.92 -13.46 -10.86
N THR A 33 -21.37 -12.23 -11.07
CA THR A 33 -22.73 -11.80 -10.70
C THR A 33 -23.58 -11.37 -11.90
N GLY A 34 -22.99 -11.19 -13.08
CA GLY A 34 -23.62 -10.59 -14.25
C GLY A 34 -23.89 -9.08 -14.11
N ARG A 35 -23.34 -8.41 -13.10
CA ARG A 35 -23.58 -6.99 -12.83
C ARG A 35 -22.37 -6.14 -13.11
N GLU A 36 -22.58 -5.03 -13.79
CA GLU A 36 -21.60 -3.96 -13.90
C GLU A 36 -21.68 -3.09 -12.63
N VAL A 37 -20.53 -2.80 -12.03
CA VAL A 37 -20.41 -1.93 -10.85
C VAL A 37 -19.51 -0.74 -11.21
N PRO A 38 -19.97 0.50 -10.97
CA PRO A 38 -19.15 1.69 -11.22
C PRO A 38 -17.84 1.67 -10.42
N ALA A 39 -16.75 2.14 -11.03
CA ALA A 39 -15.42 2.17 -10.40
C ALA A 39 -15.44 2.88 -9.03
N GLN A 40 -16.18 3.98 -8.92
CA GLN A 40 -16.30 4.78 -7.70
C GLN A 40 -16.88 4.00 -6.51
N GLU A 41 -17.73 3.00 -6.77
CA GLU A 41 -18.30 2.15 -5.72
C GLU A 41 -17.31 1.07 -5.25
N LEU A 42 -16.22 0.85 -5.98
CA LEU A 42 -15.23 -0.19 -5.72
C LEU A 42 -13.95 0.34 -5.05
N THR A 43 -13.79 1.64 -4.92
CA THR A 43 -12.56 2.25 -4.35
C THR A 43 -12.26 1.81 -2.92
N PHE A 44 -13.26 1.30 -2.18
CA PHE A 44 -13.07 0.80 -0.81
C PHE A 44 -12.12 -0.41 -0.73
N VAL A 45 -11.91 -1.14 -1.83
CA VAL A 45 -11.00 -2.29 -1.86
C VAL A 45 -9.52 -1.87 -1.86
N LEU A 46 -9.25 -0.62 -2.22
CA LEU A 46 -7.89 -0.11 -2.24
C LEU A 46 -7.33 -0.04 -0.81
N GLY A 47 -6.17 -0.63 -0.60
CA GLY A 47 -5.48 -0.63 0.70
C GLY A 47 -5.84 -1.77 1.67
N ILE A 48 -6.73 -2.71 1.28
CA ILE A 48 -7.03 -3.92 2.08
C ILE A 48 -6.75 -5.21 1.29
N PRO A 49 -6.47 -6.34 1.99
CA PRO A 49 -6.26 -7.62 1.32
C PRO A 49 -7.46 -8.07 0.48
N GLY A 50 -7.21 -8.74 -0.65
CA GLY A 50 -8.24 -9.18 -1.58
C GLY A 50 -9.33 -10.07 -0.94
N LEU A 51 -8.97 -11.00 -0.05
CA LEU A 51 -9.94 -11.80 0.71
C LEU A 51 -10.85 -10.95 1.61
N ALA A 52 -10.30 -9.90 2.24
CA ALA A 52 -11.10 -8.98 3.04
C ALA A 52 -12.06 -8.19 2.16
N SER A 53 -11.64 -7.80 0.96
CA SER A 53 -12.47 -7.14 -0.04
C SER A 53 -13.63 -8.04 -0.48
N ALA A 54 -13.36 -9.31 -0.84
CA ALA A 54 -14.37 -10.28 -1.25
C ALA A 54 -15.42 -10.50 -0.13
N ARG A 55 -14.95 -10.63 1.10
CA ARG A 55 -15.81 -10.77 2.30
C ARG A 55 -16.68 -9.54 2.52
N GLN A 56 -16.14 -8.34 2.37
CA GLN A 56 -16.89 -7.08 2.52
C GLN A 56 -17.97 -6.93 1.44
N MET A 57 -17.73 -7.47 0.24
CA MET A 57 -18.73 -7.53 -0.84
C MET A 57 -19.79 -8.63 -0.66
N GLY A 58 -19.68 -9.46 0.37
CA GLY A 58 -20.63 -10.54 0.64
C GLY A 58 -20.49 -11.73 -0.33
N ILE A 59 -19.30 -11.95 -0.86
CA ILE A 59 -19.01 -13.07 -1.77
C ILE A 59 -18.92 -14.37 -0.94
N GLU A 60 -19.75 -15.36 -1.25
CA GLU A 60 -19.83 -16.62 -0.49
C GLU A 60 -18.60 -17.53 -0.69
N ASN A 61 -18.01 -17.54 -1.88
CA ASN A 61 -16.80 -18.33 -2.20
C ASN A 61 -15.63 -17.38 -2.44
N GLU A 62 -15.12 -16.81 -1.32
CA GLU A 62 -14.09 -15.79 -1.31
C GLU A 62 -12.81 -16.21 -2.05
N GLU A 63 -12.37 -17.45 -1.82
CA GLU A 63 -11.12 -17.97 -2.40
C GLU A 63 -11.22 -18.12 -3.93
N ALA A 64 -12.32 -18.68 -4.43
CA ALA A 64 -12.51 -18.84 -5.87
C ALA A 64 -12.73 -17.48 -6.57
N PHE A 65 -13.40 -16.55 -5.90
CA PHE A 65 -13.54 -15.18 -6.40
C PHE A 65 -12.19 -14.49 -6.49
N LEU A 66 -11.38 -14.57 -5.43
CA LEU A 66 -10.05 -13.97 -5.40
C LEU A 66 -9.16 -14.56 -6.50
N ALA A 67 -9.12 -15.88 -6.65
CA ALA A 67 -8.35 -16.54 -7.73
C ALA A 67 -8.75 -16.00 -9.11
N ARG A 68 -10.07 -15.81 -9.35
CA ARG A 68 -10.54 -15.22 -10.61
C ARG A 68 -10.16 -13.76 -10.75
N TRP A 69 -10.21 -12.99 -9.66
CA TRP A 69 -9.77 -11.60 -9.67
C TRP A 69 -8.27 -11.49 -9.97
N GLU A 70 -7.43 -12.35 -9.37
CA GLU A 70 -6.00 -12.43 -9.66
C GLU A 70 -5.73 -12.75 -11.14
N GLU A 71 -6.46 -13.69 -11.74
CA GLU A 71 -6.38 -13.95 -13.18
C GLU A 71 -6.73 -12.70 -14.01
N ASN A 72 -7.75 -11.95 -13.62
CA ASN A 72 -8.14 -10.73 -14.29
C ASN A 72 -7.14 -9.57 -14.09
N LEU A 73 -6.43 -9.51 -12.93
CA LEU A 73 -5.35 -8.55 -12.72
C LEU A 73 -4.26 -8.66 -13.80
N LEU A 74 -3.94 -9.86 -14.25
CA LEU A 74 -2.92 -10.08 -15.30
C LEU A 74 -3.24 -9.33 -16.61
N LYS A 75 -4.53 -9.14 -16.94
CA LYS A 75 -4.96 -8.42 -18.14
C LYS A 75 -4.53 -6.95 -18.09
N TYR A 76 -4.49 -6.35 -16.91
CA TYR A 76 -4.25 -4.93 -16.68
C TYR A 76 -2.90 -4.64 -16.03
N ALA A 77 -2.11 -5.67 -15.70
CA ALA A 77 -0.81 -5.52 -15.02
C ALA A 77 0.18 -4.61 -15.77
N HIS A 78 0.01 -4.47 -17.10
CA HIS A 78 0.80 -3.56 -17.93
C HIS A 78 0.55 -2.07 -17.64
N THR A 79 -0.53 -1.73 -16.93
CA THR A 79 -0.86 -0.35 -16.54
C THR A 79 -0.22 0.07 -15.23
N ILE A 80 0.31 -0.90 -14.45
CA ILE A 80 0.97 -0.62 -13.16
C ILE A 80 2.33 0.04 -13.42
N HIS A 81 2.54 1.18 -12.79
CA HIS A 81 3.81 1.92 -12.87
C HIS A 81 4.07 2.68 -11.56
N ALA A 82 5.35 3.00 -11.29
CA ALA A 82 5.68 3.86 -10.16
C ALA A 82 5.14 5.28 -10.38
N TYR A 83 4.70 5.93 -9.30
CA TYR A 83 4.35 7.35 -9.40
C TYR A 83 5.57 8.18 -9.79
N GLU A 84 5.33 9.27 -10.54
CA GLU A 84 6.38 10.21 -10.93
C GLU A 84 7.07 10.80 -9.69
N GLY A 85 8.40 10.84 -9.70
CA GLY A 85 9.21 11.33 -8.59
C GLY A 85 9.52 10.30 -7.51
N VAL A 86 8.86 9.12 -7.45
CA VAL A 86 9.14 8.07 -6.45
C VAL A 86 10.58 7.59 -6.54
N GLY A 87 11.06 7.31 -7.76
CA GLY A 87 12.44 6.84 -7.94
C GLY A 87 13.49 7.85 -7.48
N GLU A 88 13.24 9.15 -7.75
CA GLU A 88 14.12 10.24 -7.28
C GLU A 88 14.06 10.38 -5.76
N LEU A 89 12.87 10.36 -5.17
CA LEU A 89 12.68 10.38 -3.72
C LEU A 89 13.47 9.28 -3.02
N ILE A 90 13.32 8.03 -3.49
CA ILE A 90 14.04 6.86 -2.91
C ILE A 90 15.55 7.10 -2.98
N GLY A 91 16.07 7.54 -4.14
CA GLY A 91 17.49 7.87 -4.29
C GLY A 91 17.97 8.91 -3.28
N LYS A 92 17.20 10.00 -3.10
CA LYS A 92 17.53 11.04 -2.12
C LYS A 92 17.49 10.55 -0.68
N LEU A 93 16.50 9.75 -0.31
CA LEU A 93 16.41 9.18 1.04
C LEU A 93 17.62 8.28 1.35
N LEU A 94 18.09 7.50 0.38
CA LEU A 94 19.30 6.67 0.51
C LEU A 94 20.56 7.53 0.65
N GLU A 95 20.72 8.59 -0.16
CA GLU A 95 21.83 9.54 -0.05
C GLU A 95 21.85 10.22 1.33
N MET A 96 20.69 10.49 1.92
CA MET A 96 20.54 11.07 3.26
C MET A 96 20.76 10.06 4.39
N GLY A 97 20.91 8.76 4.09
CA GLY A 97 21.20 7.70 5.05
C GLY A 97 19.98 7.12 5.77
N TYR A 98 18.77 7.32 5.25
CA TYR A 98 17.57 6.67 5.80
C TYR A 98 17.55 5.18 5.50
N GLN A 99 17.01 4.41 6.43
CA GLN A 99 16.66 3.00 6.19
C GLN A 99 15.24 2.92 5.61
N LEU A 100 15.13 2.20 4.49
CA LEU A 100 13.86 2.08 3.78
C LEU A 100 13.20 0.73 4.05
N GLY A 101 11.87 0.76 4.19
CA GLY A 101 11.05 -0.42 4.36
C GLY A 101 9.69 -0.28 3.70
N MET A 102 8.98 -1.40 3.62
CA MET A 102 7.62 -1.46 3.11
C MET A 102 6.70 -2.20 4.08
N VAL A 103 5.46 -1.74 4.19
CA VAL A 103 4.37 -2.42 4.89
C VAL A 103 3.14 -2.36 4.00
N THR A 104 2.73 -3.50 3.46
CA THR A 104 1.70 -3.59 2.41
C THR A 104 0.60 -4.59 2.76
N SER A 105 -0.58 -4.41 2.18
CA SER A 105 -1.69 -5.36 2.21
C SER A 105 -1.57 -6.49 1.18
N LYS A 106 -0.59 -6.40 0.26
CA LYS A 106 -0.23 -7.51 -0.64
C LYS A 106 0.30 -8.70 0.16
N ASN A 107 -0.02 -9.91 -0.28
CA ASN A 107 0.70 -11.10 0.17
C ASN A 107 2.10 -11.16 -0.49
N ARG A 108 2.93 -12.10 -0.07
CA ARG A 108 4.31 -12.21 -0.56
C ARG A 108 4.41 -12.50 -2.06
N SER A 109 3.49 -13.31 -2.61
CA SER A 109 3.45 -13.62 -4.04
C SER A 109 3.13 -12.37 -4.85
N GLU A 110 2.08 -11.63 -4.48
CA GLU A 110 1.67 -10.38 -5.13
C GLU A 110 2.78 -9.32 -5.09
N PHE A 111 3.48 -9.21 -3.94
CA PHE A 111 4.63 -8.33 -3.83
C PHE A 111 5.74 -8.71 -4.82
N LEU A 112 6.10 -9.98 -4.91
CA LEU A 112 7.16 -10.44 -5.80
C LEU A 112 6.84 -10.24 -7.29
N GLU A 113 5.57 -10.33 -7.66
CA GLU A 113 5.11 -10.05 -9.02
C GLU A 113 5.31 -8.57 -9.40
N ASP A 114 5.09 -7.65 -8.45
CA ASP A 114 5.19 -6.21 -8.69
C ASP A 114 6.54 -5.59 -8.31
N ALA A 115 7.38 -6.30 -7.57
CA ALA A 115 8.64 -5.77 -7.03
C ALA A 115 9.53 -5.13 -8.11
N HIS A 116 9.57 -5.72 -9.31
CA HIS A 116 10.38 -5.20 -10.42
C HIS A 116 9.92 -3.82 -10.95
N ARG A 117 8.71 -3.35 -10.58
CA ARG A 117 8.16 -2.03 -10.93
C ARG A 117 8.53 -0.96 -9.90
N ILE A 118 8.98 -1.37 -8.71
CA ILE A 118 9.37 -0.44 -7.64
C ILE A 118 10.81 0.00 -7.88
N PRO A 119 11.08 1.31 -8.09
CA PRO A 119 12.44 1.80 -8.27
C PRO A 119 13.30 1.49 -7.04
N ASN A 120 14.54 1.02 -7.28
CA ASN A 120 15.52 0.73 -6.23
C ASN A 120 14.99 -0.25 -5.15
N VAL A 121 14.15 -1.21 -5.54
CA VAL A 121 13.50 -2.17 -4.61
C VAL A 121 14.51 -2.94 -3.77
N GLU A 122 15.69 -3.19 -4.29
CA GLU A 122 16.80 -3.90 -3.61
C GLU A 122 17.32 -3.18 -2.36
N HIS A 123 17.03 -1.90 -2.20
CA HIS A 123 17.42 -1.10 -1.03
C HIS A 123 16.39 -1.10 0.10
N PHE A 124 15.25 -1.72 -0.10
CA PHE A 124 14.25 -1.87 0.96
C PHE A 124 14.60 -3.10 1.81
N SER A 125 15.27 -2.88 2.92
CA SER A 125 15.84 -3.93 3.77
C SER A 125 14.79 -4.81 4.46
N THR A 126 13.59 -4.30 4.67
CA THR A 126 12.50 -5.01 5.36
C THR A 126 11.18 -4.73 4.68
N VAL A 127 10.49 -5.81 4.29
CA VAL A 127 9.15 -5.77 3.69
C VAL A 127 8.23 -6.65 4.52
N ILE A 128 7.16 -6.06 5.04
CA ILE A 128 6.06 -6.75 5.73
C ILE A 128 4.89 -6.87 4.76
N CYS A 129 4.52 -8.09 4.44
CA CYS A 129 3.37 -8.43 3.60
C CYS A 129 2.20 -8.91 4.48
N ALA A 130 1.02 -9.06 3.88
CA ALA A 130 -0.17 -9.50 4.60
C ALA A 130 0.04 -10.86 5.30
N ASP A 131 0.72 -11.79 4.67
CA ASP A 131 1.02 -13.13 5.19
C ASP A 131 2.13 -13.16 6.27
N ASP A 132 2.75 -12.03 6.59
CA ASP A 132 3.69 -11.90 7.72
C ASP A 132 2.99 -11.64 9.07
N THR A 133 1.66 -11.36 9.05
CA THR A 133 0.87 -10.96 10.22
C THR A 133 -0.49 -11.66 10.24
N VAL A 134 -1.08 -11.79 11.43
CA VAL A 134 -2.44 -12.36 11.59
C VAL A 134 -3.50 -11.30 11.32
N LYS A 135 -3.25 -10.09 11.82
CA LYS A 135 -4.11 -8.95 11.56
C LYS A 135 -3.44 -8.02 10.56
N HIS A 136 -4.27 -7.46 9.68
CA HIS A 136 -3.84 -6.62 8.57
C HIS A 136 -4.28 -5.18 8.83
N LYS A 137 -3.79 -4.23 8.02
CA LYS A 137 -4.29 -2.86 8.03
C LYS A 137 -5.83 -2.87 7.99
N PRO A 138 -6.52 -2.16 8.86
CA PRO A 138 -6.09 -1.01 9.69
C PRO A 138 -5.51 -1.36 11.07
N ASP A 139 -5.34 -2.63 11.44
CA ASP A 139 -4.70 -3.00 12.72
C ASP A 139 -3.23 -2.55 12.73
N ALA A 140 -2.70 -2.29 13.93
CA ALA A 140 -1.32 -1.87 14.12
C ALA A 140 -0.28 -2.97 13.86
N GLU A 141 -0.69 -4.25 13.84
CA GLU A 141 0.21 -5.41 13.82
C GLU A 141 1.28 -5.33 12.71
N PRO A 142 0.97 -4.92 11.46
CA PRO A 142 1.98 -4.84 10.41
C PRO A 142 3.14 -3.88 10.73
N LEU A 143 2.85 -2.70 11.28
CA LEU A 143 3.88 -1.75 11.69
C LEU A 143 4.62 -2.20 12.95
N LEU A 144 3.92 -2.82 13.90
CA LEU A 144 4.56 -3.44 15.08
C LEU A 144 5.52 -4.55 14.66
N LYS A 145 5.13 -5.35 13.66
CA LYS A 145 5.98 -6.40 13.08
C LYS A 145 7.21 -5.83 12.39
N TYR A 146 7.06 -4.72 11.68
CA TYR A 146 8.19 -4.01 11.09
C TYR A 146 9.18 -3.55 12.18
N MET A 147 8.68 -2.93 13.25
CA MET A 147 9.50 -2.47 14.37
C MET A 147 10.19 -3.64 15.08
N GLU A 148 9.50 -4.76 15.27
CA GLU A 148 10.09 -6.00 15.84
C GLU A 148 11.26 -6.49 15.00
N ARG A 149 11.10 -6.58 13.66
CA ARG A 149 12.13 -7.09 12.74
C ARG A 149 13.36 -6.18 12.63
N THR A 150 13.16 -4.87 12.74
CA THR A 150 14.23 -3.88 12.56
C THR A 150 14.86 -3.40 13.86
N GLY A 151 14.22 -3.66 15.01
CA GLY A 151 14.62 -3.12 16.29
C GLY A 151 14.37 -1.62 16.45
N THR A 152 13.64 -0.99 15.52
CA THR A 152 13.31 0.44 15.58
C THR A 152 12.13 0.70 16.52
N VAL A 153 11.94 1.97 16.90
CA VAL A 153 10.82 2.41 17.75
C VAL A 153 9.95 3.40 16.98
N ALA A 154 8.68 3.50 17.37
CA ALA A 154 7.69 4.34 16.68
C ALA A 154 8.15 5.80 16.49
N ALA A 155 8.86 6.38 17.45
CA ALA A 155 9.36 7.76 17.40
C ALA A 155 10.43 7.99 16.30
N GLU A 156 11.09 6.94 15.82
CA GLU A 156 12.14 6.98 14.78
C GLU A 156 11.64 6.55 13.40
N LEU A 157 10.34 6.25 13.29
CA LEU A 157 9.71 5.75 12.08
C LEU A 157 8.69 6.76 11.53
N LEU A 158 8.71 6.99 10.22
CA LEU A 158 7.66 7.68 9.48
C LEU A 158 7.05 6.69 8.51
N TYR A 159 5.73 6.51 8.58
CA TYR A 159 4.97 5.68 7.64
C TYR A 159 4.28 6.55 6.60
N ILE A 160 4.40 6.19 5.34
CA ILE A 160 3.79 6.87 4.19
C ILE A 160 2.79 5.93 3.54
N GLY A 161 1.56 6.39 3.36
CA GLY A 161 0.48 5.66 2.72
C GLY A 161 -0.59 6.62 2.18
N ASP A 162 -1.52 6.12 1.38
CA ASP A 162 -2.54 6.91 0.71
C ASP A 162 -3.95 6.67 1.27
N SER A 163 -4.15 5.62 2.06
CA SER A 163 -5.45 5.14 2.49
C SER A 163 -5.75 5.42 3.98
N LYS A 164 -7.04 5.43 4.33
CA LYS A 164 -7.47 5.48 5.74
C LYS A 164 -6.96 4.29 6.56
N TYR A 165 -6.73 3.16 5.91
CA TYR A 165 -6.23 1.94 6.56
C TYR A 165 -4.77 2.11 7.01
N ASP A 166 -3.97 2.84 6.22
CA ASP A 166 -2.59 3.20 6.57
C ASP A 166 -2.56 4.16 7.75
N GLY A 167 -3.38 5.22 7.70
CA GLY A 167 -3.48 6.19 8.78
C GLY A 167 -3.92 5.56 10.10
N GLN A 168 -4.88 4.65 10.07
CA GLN A 168 -5.35 3.92 11.27
C GLN A 168 -4.29 2.95 11.79
N CYS A 169 -3.60 2.22 10.91
CA CYS A 169 -2.50 1.34 11.26
C CYS A 169 -1.37 2.14 11.95
N ALA A 170 -0.97 3.26 11.38
CA ALA A 170 0.05 4.15 11.94
C ALA A 170 -0.37 4.69 13.34
N ALA A 171 -1.60 5.17 13.45
CA ALA A 171 -2.14 5.68 14.72
C ALA A 171 -2.15 4.59 15.81
N GLY A 172 -2.59 3.37 15.46
CA GLY A 172 -2.60 2.22 16.37
C GLY A 172 -1.20 1.79 16.82
N ALA A 173 -0.19 1.94 15.95
CA ALA A 173 1.21 1.65 16.26
C ALA A 173 1.96 2.82 16.95
N GLY A 174 1.33 4.00 17.08
CA GLY A 174 1.95 5.20 17.62
C GLY A 174 3.01 5.82 16.70
N VAL A 175 2.93 5.55 15.40
CA VAL A 175 3.87 5.98 14.36
C VAL A 175 3.37 7.27 13.70
N ASP A 176 4.28 8.20 13.43
CA ASP A 176 3.96 9.39 12.63
C ASP A 176 3.58 8.96 11.20
N PHE A 177 2.53 9.58 10.66
CA PHE A 177 1.97 9.25 9.34
C PHE A 177 2.07 10.43 8.38
N ALA A 178 2.49 10.15 7.15
CA ALA A 178 2.43 11.07 6.02
C ALA A 178 1.42 10.52 5.00
N LEU A 179 0.38 11.31 4.69
CA LEU A 179 -0.61 10.97 3.68
C LEU A 179 -0.05 11.30 2.29
N ALA A 180 0.11 10.29 1.47
CA ALA A 180 0.53 10.41 0.07
C ALA A 180 -0.61 11.03 -0.76
N MET A 181 -0.60 12.40 -0.87
CA MET A 181 -1.67 13.12 -1.55
C MET A 181 -1.77 12.81 -3.04
N TRP A 182 -0.71 12.28 -3.64
CA TRP A 182 -0.68 11.87 -5.04
C TRP A 182 -1.46 10.58 -5.36
N GLY A 183 -1.81 9.79 -4.32
CA GLY A 183 -2.56 8.52 -4.50
C GLY A 183 -3.87 8.47 -3.74
N THR A 184 -4.09 9.36 -2.77
CA THR A 184 -5.29 9.30 -1.93
C THR A 184 -6.56 9.78 -2.64
N HIS A 185 -7.68 9.13 -2.31
CA HIS A 185 -9.04 9.58 -2.66
C HIS A 185 -9.74 10.33 -1.52
N ASP A 186 -9.11 10.41 -0.35
CA ASP A 186 -9.69 11.05 0.83
C ASP A 186 -8.68 11.95 1.53
N GLU A 187 -8.73 13.22 1.20
CA GLU A 187 -7.89 14.25 1.81
C GLU A 187 -8.20 14.52 3.28
N THR A 188 -9.29 13.96 3.83
CA THR A 188 -9.69 14.18 5.24
C THR A 188 -8.99 13.25 6.21
N ILE A 189 -8.27 12.23 5.73
CA ILE A 189 -7.53 11.27 6.56
C ILE A 189 -6.56 12.01 7.49
N PRO A 190 -6.61 11.78 8.81
CA PRO A 190 -5.68 12.42 9.74
C PRO A 190 -4.24 12.02 9.45
N ALA A 191 -3.38 13.02 9.20
CA ALA A 191 -1.97 12.81 8.92
C ALA A 191 -1.14 13.98 9.48
N LYS A 192 0.09 13.69 9.86
CA LYS A 192 1.03 14.70 10.34
C LYS A 192 1.60 15.53 9.19
N PHE A 193 1.86 14.88 8.06
CA PHE A 193 2.38 15.50 6.85
C PHE A 193 1.50 15.14 5.65
N ARG A 194 1.47 16.03 4.65
CA ARG A 194 0.60 15.90 3.47
C ARG A 194 1.33 16.32 2.21
N PRO A 195 2.41 15.63 1.82
CA PRO A 195 3.11 15.95 0.57
C PRO A 195 2.18 15.71 -0.61
N ILE A 196 2.07 16.72 -1.50
CA ILE A 196 1.22 16.66 -2.72
C ILE A 196 1.86 15.77 -3.79
N GLN A 197 3.19 15.73 -3.80
CA GLN A 197 3.98 14.88 -4.71
C GLN A 197 5.14 14.24 -3.94
N PRO A 198 5.71 13.11 -4.44
CA PRO A 198 6.70 12.35 -3.67
C PRO A 198 7.88 13.18 -3.16
N MET A 199 8.45 14.05 -3.99
CA MET A 199 9.64 14.84 -3.63
C MET A 199 9.41 15.84 -2.51
N GLU A 200 8.17 16.31 -2.29
CA GLU A 200 7.83 17.19 -1.17
C GLU A 200 8.00 16.52 0.20
N LEU A 201 8.04 15.18 0.26
CA LEU A 201 8.30 14.47 1.51
C LEU A 201 9.61 14.92 2.16
N LEU A 202 10.62 15.28 1.37
CA LEU A 202 11.93 15.72 1.87
C LEU A 202 11.87 17.02 2.68
N GLU A 203 10.84 17.86 2.48
CA GLU A 203 10.65 19.11 3.22
C GLU A 203 10.24 18.89 4.69
N TYR A 204 9.78 17.66 5.01
CA TYR A 204 9.31 17.28 6.36
C TYR A 204 10.32 16.44 7.16
N LEU A 205 11.48 16.10 6.56
CA LEU A 205 12.49 15.22 7.14
C LEU A 205 13.70 16.01 7.59
#